data_18fa9a26db29164a94f2738f79475195
#
_entry.id   18fa9a26db29164a94f2738f79475195
#
_cell.length_a   1.000
_cell.length_b   1.000
_cell.length_c   1.000
_cell.angle_alpha   90.00
_cell.angle_beta   90.00
_cell.angle_gamma   90.00
#
_symmetry.space_group_name_H-M   'P 1'
#
loop_
_entity.id
_entity.type
_entity.pdbx_description
1 polymer ?
#
loop_
_entity_poly.entity_id
_entity_poly.type
_entity_poly.pdbx_seq_one_letter_code
_entity_poly.pdbx_strand_id
1 'polypeptide(L)'
;MSASLVATEALTMTYAGGVTALADLTVDVRSGVTGLVGANGAGKSTLLKILLGLLEPTSGSVHVLGLDARGEGPAIRERVGYMPEHDCLPPDVSATEFCVHLGRMSGLPTTAARERTADVLRHVGLYEERYRPMGGYSTGMKQRVKLAQALVHDPDLVLLDEPTNGLDPAGRDDMLDLIRRIGSDFGISAVVTSHLLGELERTCDAVVVIDGGRLLRQSSTADVTAETPVVAVEVDGDPSPLAARLAEAGVEVEARGRLLHVDVADPAAYDVVRDACAELGLGLVRMERQRHRMVEVFSS
;
A
#
# COMPACT_ATOMS: atom_id res chain seq x y z
N MET A 1 -12.37 -10.54 -16.00
CA MET A 1 -11.33 -10.85 -15.01
C MET A 1 -10.13 -9.98 -15.39
N SER A 2 -9.68 -9.08 -14.51
CA SER A 2 -8.49 -8.24 -14.78
C SER A 2 -7.27 -9.16 -14.87
N ALA A 3 -6.39 -8.92 -15.88
CA ALA A 3 -5.17 -9.70 -16.04
C ALA A 3 -4.22 -9.46 -14.85
N SER A 4 -3.48 -10.51 -14.44
CA SER A 4 -2.43 -10.40 -13.44
C SER A 4 -1.29 -9.54 -13.97
N LEU A 5 -0.85 -8.55 -13.18
CA LEU A 5 0.32 -7.72 -13.50
C LEU A 5 1.60 -8.32 -12.93
N VAL A 6 1.51 -8.95 -11.76
CA VAL A 6 2.59 -9.70 -11.13
C VAL A 6 2.05 -11.03 -10.64
N ALA A 7 2.63 -12.11 -11.07
CA ALA A 7 2.32 -13.45 -10.57
C ALA A 7 3.60 -14.16 -10.13
N THR A 8 3.57 -14.73 -8.93
CA THR A 8 4.63 -15.62 -8.45
C THR A 8 4.04 -16.97 -8.05
N GLU A 9 4.76 -18.05 -8.33
CA GLU A 9 4.36 -19.40 -7.95
C GLU A 9 5.51 -20.08 -7.22
N ALA A 10 5.29 -20.48 -5.97
CA ALA A 10 6.25 -21.16 -5.12
C ALA A 10 7.64 -20.51 -5.11
N LEU A 11 7.67 -19.16 -5.15
CA LEU A 11 8.89 -18.37 -5.29
C LEU A 11 9.77 -18.52 -4.06
N THR A 12 11.00 -18.99 -4.26
CA THR A 12 11.99 -19.13 -3.19
C THR A 12 13.29 -18.45 -3.57
N MET A 13 13.85 -17.69 -2.63
CA MET A 13 15.15 -17.06 -2.76
C MET A 13 16.01 -17.31 -1.54
N THR A 14 17.11 -18.02 -1.73
CA THR A 14 18.12 -18.27 -0.70
C THR A 14 19.45 -17.67 -1.14
N TYR A 15 20.00 -16.75 -0.36
CA TYR A 15 21.29 -16.12 -0.63
C TYR A 15 22.47 -17.07 -0.35
N ALA A 16 23.61 -16.78 -0.97
CA ALA A 16 24.88 -17.41 -0.61
C ALA A 16 25.14 -17.21 0.88
N GLY A 17 25.23 -18.28 1.65
CA GLY A 17 25.30 -18.23 3.13
C GLY A 17 24.07 -18.80 3.84
N GLY A 18 23.08 -19.30 3.08
CA GLY A 18 21.97 -20.07 3.63
C GLY A 18 20.79 -19.25 4.17
N VAL A 19 20.83 -17.91 4.02
CA VAL A 19 19.72 -17.05 4.42
C VAL A 19 18.61 -17.13 3.37
N THR A 20 17.46 -17.68 3.73
CA THR A 20 16.26 -17.72 2.89
C THR A 20 15.45 -16.44 3.09
N ALA A 21 15.43 -15.60 2.07
CA ALA A 21 14.72 -14.30 2.10
C ALA A 21 13.28 -14.43 1.61
N LEU A 22 12.98 -15.38 0.73
CA LEU A 22 11.64 -15.74 0.28
C LEU A 22 11.50 -17.26 0.31
N ALA A 23 10.37 -17.77 0.77
CA ALA A 23 10.12 -19.19 0.93
C ALA A 23 8.69 -19.53 0.47
N ASP A 24 8.59 -20.18 -0.69
CA ASP A 24 7.34 -20.67 -1.27
C ASP A 24 6.26 -19.56 -1.42
N LEU A 25 6.71 -18.38 -1.88
CA LEU A 25 5.84 -17.21 -1.98
C LEU A 25 5.00 -17.27 -3.27
N THR A 26 3.68 -17.39 -3.12
CA THR A 26 2.72 -17.36 -4.23
C THR A 26 1.81 -16.15 -4.07
N VAL A 27 1.89 -15.18 -5.00
CA VAL A 27 1.18 -13.89 -4.97
C VAL A 27 0.65 -13.56 -6.37
N ASP A 28 -0.56 -12.99 -6.43
CA ASP A 28 -1.20 -12.47 -7.64
C ASP A 28 -1.55 -11.00 -7.46
N VAL A 29 -0.82 -10.09 -8.11
CA VAL A 29 -1.07 -8.64 -8.08
C VAL A 29 -1.82 -8.24 -9.33
N ARG A 30 -2.94 -7.56 -9.15
CA ARG A 30 -3.79 -7.04 -10.23
C ARG A 30 -3.62 -5.55 -10.43
N SER A 31 -4.33 -4.98 -11.42
CA SER A 31 -4.34 -3.53 -11.67
C SER A 31 -4.81 -2.74 -10.45
N GLY A 32 -4.26 -1.53 -10.30
CA GLY A 32 -4.50 -0.63 -9.19
C GLY A 32 -3.28 -0.49 -8.29
N VAL A 33 -3.48 0.00 -7.08
CA VAL A 33 -2.43 0.19 -6.07
C VAL A 33 -2.45 -0.98 -5.09
N THR A 34 -1.37 -1.75 -5.05
CA THR A 34 -1.21 -2.87 -4.10
C THR A 34 -0.15 -2.53 -3.05
N GLY A 35 -0.52 -2.63 -1.78
CA GLY A 35 0.40 -2.52 -0.66
C GLY A 35 1.12 -3.85 -0.40
N LEU A 36 2.44 -3.83 -0.34
CA LEU A 36 3.27 -4.97 0.09
C LEU A 36 3.81 -4.69 1.49
N VAL A 37 3.20 -5.31 2.49
CA VAL A 37 3.46 -5.04 3.91
C VAL A 37 4.29 -6.16 4.54
N GLY A 38 5.19 -5.78 5.43
CA GLY A 38 5.99 -6.71 6.21
C GLY A 38 7.06 -6.00 7.02
N ALA A 39 7.52 -6.62 8.09
CA ALA A 39 8.62 -6.10 8.90
C ALA A 39 9.92 -5.92 8.09
N ASN A 40 10.87 -5.19 8.65
CA ASN A 40 12.21 -5.12 8.07
C ASN A 40 12.82 -6.53 8.03
N GLY A 41 13.37 -6.90 6.87
CA GLY A 41 13.86 -8.25 6.64
C GLY A 41 12.81 -9.28 6.19
N ALA A 42 11.53 -8.93 6.07
CA ALA A 42 10.48 -9.85 5.61
C ALA A 42 10.61 -10.30 4.15
N GLY A 43 11.54 -9.74 3.37
CA GLY A 43 11.78 -10.13 1.98
C GLY A 43 11.24 -9.14 0.93
N LYS A 44 10.63 -8.01 1.31
CA LYS A 44 10.03 -7.01 0.40
C LYS A 44 10.97 -6.57 -0.71
N SER A 45 12.12 -6.00 -0.36
CA SER A 45 13.10 -5.50 -1.35
C SER A 45 13.74 -6.63 -2.17
N THR A 46 13.82 -7.85 -1.62
CA THR A 46 14.25 -9.05 -2.37
C THR A 46 13.23 -9.38 -3.45
N LEU A 47 11.94 -9.38 -3.11
CA LEU A 47 10.87 -9.58 -4.08
C LEU A 47 10.92 -8.52 -5.19
N LEU A 48 11.00 -7.23 -4.85
CA LEU A 48 11.08 -6.15 -5.85
C LEU A 48 12.28 -6.34 -6.81
N LYS A 49 13.45 -6.74 -6.32
CA LYS A 49 14.63 -7.01 -7.16
C LYS A 49 14.40 -8.18 -8.11
N ILE A 50 13.71 -9.23 -7.67
CA ILE A 50 13.34 -10.36 -8.53
C ILE A 50 12.33 -9.92 -9.58
N LEU A 51 11.30 -9.14 -9.22
CA LEU A 51 10.31 -8.60 -10.16
C LEU A 51 10.95 -7.74 -11.26
N LEU A 52 12.03 -7.04 -10.94
CA LEU A 52 12.81 -6.25 -11.90
C LEU A 52 13.78 -7.10 -12.75
N GLY A 53 13.87 -8.41 -12.52
CA GLY A 53 14.88 -9.27 -13.16
C GLY A 53 16.32 -8.90 -12.80
N LEU A 54 16.54 -8.29 -11.62
CA LEU A 54 17.85 -7.92 -11.08
C LEU A 54 18.44 -9.02 -10.18
N LEU A 55 17.60 -9.95 -9.75
CA LEU A 55 17.97 -11.05 -8.89
C LEU A 55 17.25 -12.30 -9.38
N GLU A 56 18.00 -13.37 -9.66
CA GLU A 56 17.45 -14.64 -10.08
C GLU A 56 17.00 -15.47 -8.86
N PRO A 57 15.74 -15.93 -8.80
CA PRO A 57 15.26 -16.75 -7.69
C PRO A 57 15.87 -18.14 -7.71
N THR A 58 16.01 -18.75 -6.53
CA THR A 58 16.52 -20.11 -6.36
C THR A 58 15.57 -21.14 -6.99
N SER A 59 14.25 -20.95 -6.82
CA SER A 59 13.21 -21.81 -7.41
C SER A 59 11.87 -21.05 -7.53
N GLY A 60 10.89 -21.67 -8.18
CA GLY A 60 9.59 -21.07 -8.46
C GLY A 60 9.57 -20.28 -9.76
N SER A 61 8.45 -19.63 -10.08
CA SER A 61 8.28 -18.81 -11.27
C SER A 61 7.84 -17.38 -10.91
N VAL A 62 8.17 -16.42 -11.79
CA VAL A 62 7.81 -15.00 -11.63
C VAL A 62 7.49 -14.41 -12.98
N HIS A 63 6.29 -13.85 -13.11
CA HIS A 63 5.87 -13.12 -14.30
C HIS A 63 5.49 -11.69 -13.93
N VAL A 64 5.94 -10.74 -14.71
CA VAL A 64 5.62 -9.32 -14.57
C VAL A 64 5.13 -8.80 -15.91
N LEU A 65 3.91 -8.26 -15.95
CA LEU A 65 3.24 -7.79 -17.19
C LEU A 65 3.21 -8.89 -18.27
N GLY A 66 3.12 -10.16 -17.87
CA GLY A 66 3.12 -11.34 -18.72
C GLY A 66 4.50 -11.81 -19.19
N LEU A 67 5.60 -11.14 -18.78
CA LEU A 67 6.97 -11.46 -19.10
C LEU A 67 7.63 -12.29 -18.00
N ASP A 68 8.47 -13.25 -18.35
CA ASP A 68 9.25 -14.06 -17.38
C ASP A 68 10.44 -13.25 -16.85
N ALA A 69 10.49 -13.01 -15.53
CA ALA A 69 11.55 -12.22 -14.91
C ALA A 69 12.95 -12.85 -15.03
N ARG A 70 13.08 -14.17 -15.27
CA ARG A 70 14.37 -14.84 -15.46
C ARG A 70 15.02 -14.53 -16.80
N GLY A 71 14.22 -14.48 -17.86
CA GLY A 71 14.73 -14.33 -19.23
C GLY A 71 14.53 -12.95 -19.82
N GLU A 72 13.50 -12.22 -19.38
CA GLU A 72 13.00 -11.01 -20.03
C GLU A 72 13.18 -9.75 -19.16
N GLY A 73 14.11 -9.77 -18.20
CA GLY A 73 14.36 -8.65 -17.29
C GLY A 73 14.54 -7.27 -17.97
N PRO A 74 15.29 -7.13 -19.07
CA PRO A 74 15.36 -5.87 -19.82
C PRO A 74 13.99 -5.38 -20.30
N ALA A 75 13.17 -6.24 -20.91
CA ALA A 75 11.84 -5.88 -21.39
C ALA A 75 10.87 -5.49 -20.25
N ILE A 76 11.02 -6.15 -19.10
CA ILE A 76 10.29 -5.77 -17.87
C ILE A 76 10.67 -4.34 -17.46
N ARG A 77 11.98 -4.01 -17.37
CA ARG A 77 12.44 -2.69 -16.94
C ARG A 77 12.11 -1.55 -17.91
N GLU A 78 11.82 -1.85 -19.17
CA GLU A 78 11.28 -0.87 -20.11
C GLU A 78 9.85 -0.42 -19.76
N ARG A 79 9.08 -1.29 -19.08
CA ARG A 79 7.67 -1.09 -18.75
C ARG A 79 7.41 -0.91 -17.24
N VAL A 80 8.44 -1.06 -16.41
CA VAL A 80 8.34 -0.98 -14.94
C VAL A 80 9.21 0.15 -14.43
N GLY A 81 8.59 1.09 -13.70
CA GLY A 81 9.31 2.12 -12.96
C GLY A 81 9.73 1.64 -11.58
N TYR A 82 10.88 2.08 -11.09
CA TYR A 82 11.35 1.71 -9.76
C TYR A 82 11.79 2.93 -8.96
N MET A 83 11.25 3.05 -7.77
CA MET A 83 11.65 4.01 -6.75
C MET A 83 12.36 3.27 -5.61
N PRO A 84 13.68 3.40 -5.46
CA PRO A 84 14.43 2.73 -4.40
C PRO A 84 14.22 3.39 -3.03
N GLU A 85 14.34 2.60 -1.95
CA GLU A 85 14.29 3.09 -0.58
C GLU A 85 15.41 4.11 -0.30
N HIS A 86 16.66 3.75 -0.62
CA HIS A 86 17.83 4.55 -0.31
C HIS A 86 17.95 5.80 -1.19
N ASP A 87 18.69 6.79 -0.68
CA ASP A 87 19.02 8.01 -1.45
C ASP A 87 19.96 7.62 -2.61
N CYS A 88 19.54 7.94 -3.82
CA CYS A 88 20.28 7.64 -5.05
C CYS A 88 20.46 8.92 -5.91
N LEU A 89 20.11 10.10 -5.35
CA LEU A 89 20.06 11.35 -6.09
C LEU A 89 21.44 12.04 -6.08
N PRO A 90 22.01 12.40 -7.26
CA PRO A 90 23.25 13.16 -7.32
C PRO A 90 23.04 14.59 -6.78
N PRO A 91 23.81 15.03 -5.77
CA PRO A 91 23.53 16.28 -5.08
C PRO A 91 23.74 17.53 -5.95
N ASP A 92 24.66 17.46 -6.91
CA ASP A 92 25.10 18.60 -7.72
C ASP A 92 24.27 18.79 -9.01
N VAL A 93 23.30 17.92 -9.26
CA VAL A 93 22.47 17.89 -10.46
C VAL A 93 21.05 18.34 -10.10
N SER A 94 20.38 19.05 -11.02
CA SER A 94 18.99 19.44 -10.85
C SER A 94 18.03 18.25 -11.12
N ALA A 95 16.82 18.30 -10.58
CA ALA A 95 15.80 17.29 -10.84
C ALA A 95 15.47 17.18 -12.35
N THR A 96 15.47 18.30 -13.07
CA THR A 96 15.25 18.30 -14.53
C THR A 96 16.37 17.58 -15.27
N GLU A 97 17.63 17.88 -14.99
CA GLU A 97 18.77 17.24 -15.66
C GLU A 97 18.77 15.73 -15.37
N PHE A 98 18.54 15.36 -14.12
CA PHE A 98 18.48 13.96 -13.69
C PHE A 98 17.36 13.17 -14.40
N CYS A 99 16.12 13.67 -14.36
CA CYS A 99 15.01 12.97 -15.00
C CYS A 99 15.12 12.93 -16.54
N VAL A 100 15.60 14.02 -17.18
CA VAL A 100 15.86 14.03 -18.63
C VAL A 100 16.92 12.98 -18.98
N HIS A 101 17.99 12.86 -18.18
CA HIS A 101 19.03 11.84 -18.38
C HIS A 101 18.45 10.43 -18.32
N LEU A 102 17.64 10.14 -17.29
CA LEU A 102 17.01 8.83 -17.14
C LEU A 102 16.01 8.53 -18.24
N GLY A 103 15.17 9.49 -18.65
CA GLY A 103 14.24 9.31 -19.77
C GLY A 103 14.98 8.99 -21.07
N ARG A 104 16.13 9.61 -21.31
CA ARG A 104 16.99 9.28 -22.47
C ARG A 104 17.60 7.89 -22.37
N MET A 105 18.05 7.48 -21.16
CA MET A 105 18.55 6.12 -20.93
C MET A 105 17.47 5.05 -21.17
N SER A 106 16.21 5.40 -20.91
CA SER A 106 15.06 4.53 -21.23
C SER A 106 14.61 4.60 -22.69
N GLY A 107 15.41 5.25 -23.56
CA GLY A 107 15.15 5.28 -25.01
C GLY A 107 14.34 6.47 -25.52
N LEU A 108 13.91 7.40 -24.68
CA LEU A 108 13.17 8.57 -25.14
C LEU A 108 14.06 9.53 -25.95
N PRO A 109 13.59 10.06 -27.09
CA PRO A 109 14.24 11.17 -27.78
C PRO A 109 14.40 12.38 -26.85
N THR A 110 15.45 13.18 -27.04
CA THR A 110 15.77 14.30 -26.11
C THR A 110 14.60 15.27 -25.91
N THR A 111 13.84 15.58 -26.96
CA THR A 111 12.67 16.47 -26.86
C THR A 111 11.58 15.82 -25.99
N ALA A 112 11.21 14.59 -26.30
CA ALA A 112 10.20 13.85 -25.53
C ALA A 112 10.63 13.67 -24.07
N ALA A 113 11.92 13.38 -23.80
CA ALA A 113 12.44 13.27 -22.44
C ALA A 113 12.31 14.60 -21.65
N ARG A 114 12.52 15.75 -22.31
CA ARG A 114 12.34 17.07 -21.68
C ARG A 114 10.88 17.38 -21.38
N GLU A 115 10.00 17.16 -22.35
CA GLU A 115 8.55 17.36 -22.20
C GLU A 115 7.99 16.47 -21.09
N ARG A 116 8.29 15.17 -21.15
CA ARG A 116 7.85 14.22 -20.12
C ARG A 116 8.40 14.55 -18.74
N THR A 117 9.66 14.95 -18.64
CA THR A 117 10.26 15.40 -17.37
C THR A 117 9.53 16.61 -16.79
N ALA A 118 9.23 17.62 -17.61
CA ALA A 118 8.51 18.81 -17.15
C ALA A 118 7.12 18.47 -16.62
N ASP A 119 6.40 17.58 -17.30
CA ASP A 119 5.08 17.11 -16.87
C ASP A 119 5.15 16.30 -15.58
N VAL A 120 6.05 15.32 -15.50
CA VAL A 120 6.18 14.49 -14.31
C VAL A 120 6.59 15.32 -13.10
N LEU A 121 7.57 16.24 -13.23
CA LEU A 121 7.99 17.11 -12.14
C LEU A 121 6.89 18.07 -11.69
N ARG A 122 6.00 18.50 -12.60
CA ARG A 122 4.79 19.25 -12.24
C ARG A 122 3.82 18.38 -11.43
N HIS A 123 3.57 17.14 -11.86
CA HIS A 123 2.65 16.21 -11.18
C HIS A 123 3.11 15.85 -9.78
N VAL A 124 4.42 15.65 -9.57
CA VAL A 124 4.96 15.39 -8.23
C VAL A 124 5.14 16.65 -7.38
N GLY A 125 4.74 17.84 -7.90
CA GLY A 125 4.75 19.10 -7.15
C GLY A 125 6.14 19.71 -6.98
N LEU A 126 7.05 19.52 -7.94
CA LEU A 126 8.43 20.08 -7.95
C LEU A 126 8.65 21.07 -9.11
N TYR A 127 7.57 21.69 -9.62
CA TYR A 127 7.67 22.56 -10.79
C TYR A 127 8.60 23.78 -10.58
N GLU A 128 8.53 24.43 -9.42
CA GLU A 128 9.32 25.62 -9.12
C GLU A 128 10.78 25.28 -8.81
N GLU A 129 11.02 24.17 -8.10
CA GLU A 129 12.36 23.78 -7.62
C GLU A 129 13.17 22.98 -8.65
N ARG A 130 12.57 22.55 -9.75
CA ARG A 130 13.13 21.56 -10.69
C ARG A 130 14.50 21.89 -11.26
N TYR A 131 14.91 23.17 -11.24
CA TYR A 131 16.21 23.62 -11.75
C TYR A 131 17.27 23.82 -10.66
N ARG A 132 16.91 23.67 -9.39
CA ARG A 132 17.87 23.77 -8.28
C ARG A 132 18.62 22.44 -8.11
N PRO A 133 19.91 22.46 -7.68
CA PRO A 133 20.62 21.24 -7.30
C PRO A 133 19.90 20.47 -6.18
N MET A 134 19.82 19.14 -6.33
CA MET A 134 19.06 18.27 -5.42
C MET A 134 19.70 18.10 -4.04
N GLY A 135 20.99 18.48 -3.87
CA GLY A 135 21.66 18.49 -2.57
C GLY A 135 20.98 19.39 -1.54
N GLY A 136 20.32 20.47 -1.99
CA GLY A 136 19.57 21.38 -1.14
C GLY A 136 18.08 21.02 -0.96
N TYR A 137 17.65 19.84 -1.39
CA TYR A 137 16.25 19.42 -1.26
C TYR A 137 15.94 18.86 0.13
N SER A 138 14.72 19.11 0.61
CA SER A 138 14.18 18.42 1.79
C SER A 138 13.98 16.93 1.51
N THR A 139 13.82 16.11 2.54
CA THR A 139 13.53 14.68 2.39
C THR A 139 12.28 14.46 1.53
N GLY A 140 11.20 15.21 1.74
CA GLY A 140 9.98 15.12 0.93
C GLY A 140 10.21 15.48 -0.54
N MET A 141 11.01 16.50 -0.84
CA MET A 141 11.37 16.85 -2.21
C MET A 141 12.21 15.73 -2.85
N LYS A 142 13.14 15.15 -2.14
CA LYS A 142 13.94 14.00 -2.61
C LYS A 142 13.07 12.79 -2.92
N GLN A 143 12.11 12.44 -2.06
CA GLN A 143 11.17 11.36 -2.32
C GLN A 143 10.31 11.64 -3.58
N ARG A 144 9.87 12.88 -3.77
CA ARG A 144 9.14 13.28 -4.99
C ARG A 144 9.99 13.18 -6.26
N VAL A 145 11.30 13.49 -6.22
CA VAL A 145 12.20 13.25 -7.37
C VAL A 145 12.38 11.76 -7.63
N LYS A 146 12.54 10.95 -6.59
CA LYS A 146 12.63 9.49 -6.71
C LYS A 146 11.36 8.89 -7.33
N LEU A 147 10.19 9.42 -7.01
CA LEU A 147 8.95 9.05 -7.67
C LEU A 147 8.94 9.53 -9.14
N ALA A 148 9.37 10.76 -9.41
CA ALA A 148 9.46 11.28 -10.78
C ALA A 148 10.37 10.43 -11.68
N GLN A 149 11.52 9.97 -11.16
CA GLN A 149 12.41 9.08 -11.91
C GLN A 149 11.74 7.75 -12.29
N ALA A 150 10.88 7.22 -11.42
CA ALA A 150 10.15 5.98 -11.69
C ALA A 150 9.06 6.15 -12.77
N LEU A 151 8.60 7.39 -13.01
CA LEU A 151 7.48 7.71 -13.91
C LEU A 151 7.92 8.26 -15.28
N VAL A 152 9.17 8.74 -15.42
CA VAL A 152 9.59 9.54 -16.57
C VAL A 152 9.51 8.82 -17.90
N HIS A 153 9.65 7.50 -17.93
CA HIS A 153 9.62 6.67 -19.13
C HIS A 153 8.24 6.08 -19.46
N ASP A 154 7.18 6.56 -18.78
CA ASP A 154 5.79 6.16 -18.98
C ASP A 154 5.52 4.66 -18.72
N PRO A 155 5.79 4.15 -17.52
CA PRO A 155 5.66 2.74 -17.22
C PRO A 155 4.19 2.29 -17.09
N ASP A 156 3.94 0.98 -17.29
CA ASP A 156 2.66 0.34 -16.99
C ASP A 156 2.49 0.02 -15.48
N LEU A 157 3.61 -0.20 -14.81
CA LEU A 157 3.68 -0.56 -13.39
C LEU A 157 4.82 0.19 -12.70
N VAL A 158 4.60 0.67 -11.48
CA VAL A 158 5.67 1.21 -10.64
C VAL A 158 5.85 0.39 -9.37
N LEU A 159 7.10 0.14 -9.01
CA LEU A 159 7.50 -0.51 -7.76
C LEU A 159 8.12 0.56 -6.86
N LEU A 160 7.47 0.84 -5.74
CA LEU A 160 7.84 1.92 -4.82
C LEU A 160 8.32 1.32 -3.49
N ASP A 161 9.62 1.39 -3.23
CA ASP A 161 10.23 0.80 -2.04
C ASP A 161 10.29 1.83 -0.90
N GLU A 162 9.41 1.66 0.11
CA GLU A 162 9.26 2.53 1.29
C GLU A 162 9.18 4.04 0.93
N PRO A 163 8.23 4.48 0.08
CA PRO A 163 8.18 5.85 -0.45
C PRO A 163 7.92 6.92 0.61
N THR A 164 7.36 6.55 1.77
CA THR A 164 7.06 7.42 2.91
C THR A 164 8.18 7.49 3.94
N ASN A 165 9.26 6.72 3.74
CA ASN A 165 10.36 6.66 4.70
C ASN A 165 11.03 8.02 4.89
N GLY A 166 11.23 8.41 6.17
CA GLY A 166 11.85 9.68 6.56
C GLY A 166 10.97 10.91 6.41
N LEU A 167 9.68 10.76 6.07
CA LEU A 167 8.72 11.86 6.01
C LEU A 167 8.04 12.09 7.37
N ASP A 168 7.69 13.33 7.64
CA ASP A 168 6.76 13.68 8.72
C ASP A 168 5.31 13.21 8.39
N PRO A 169 4.39 13.18 9.34
CA PRO A 169 3.03 12.68 9.10
C PRO A 169 2.32 13.36 7.92
N ALA A 170 2.42 14.68 7.79
CA ALA A 170 1.80 15.41 6.69
C ALA A 170 2.43 15.05 5.33
N GLY A 171 3.76 14.96 5.28
CA GLY A 171 4.48 14.55 4.07
C GLY A 171 4.19 13.11 3.64
N ARG A 172 3.89 12.21 4.60
CA ARG A 172 3.44 10.85 4.31
C ARG A 172 2.07 10.84 3.65
N ASP A 173 1.10 11.55 4.23
CA ASP A 173 -0.25 11.68 3.66
C ASP A 173 -0.19 12.26 2.24
N ASP A 174 0.57 13.33 2.04
CA ASP A 174 0.79 13.94 0.72
C ASP A 174 1.39 12.95 -0.31
N MET A 175 2.37 12.13 0.11
CA MET A 175 3.00 11.14 -0.76
C MET A 175 2.02 10.02 -1.12
N LEU A 176 1.25 9.52 -0.17
CA LEU A 176 0.24 8.49 -0.38
C LEU A 176 -0.89 8.98 -1.29
N ASP A 177 -1.35 10.21 -1.12
CA ASP A 177 -2.33 10.84 -2.01
C ASP A 177 -1.78 11.02 -3.44
N LEU A 178 -0.48 11.34 -3.57
CA LEU A 178 0.18 11.43 -4.86
C LEU A 178 0.24 10.06 -5.55
N ILE A 179 0.61 8.99 -4.83
CA ILE A 179 0.63 7.62 -5.35
C ILE A 179 -0.78 7.18 -5.79
N ARG A 180 -1.81 7.50 -5.00
CA ARG A 180 -3.20 7.19 -5.37
C ARG A 180 -3.61 7.88 -6.67
N ARG A 181 -3.26 9.18 -6.83
CA ARG A 181 -3.54 9.93 -8.07
C ARG A 181 -2.82 9.35 -9.29
N ILE A 182 -1.61 8.82 -9.14
CA ILE A 182 -0.90 8.13 -10.23
C ILE A 182 -1.73 6.94 -10.71
N GLY A 183 -2.33 6.17 -9.81
CA GLY A 183 -3.22 5.07 -10.16
C GLY A 183 -4.52 5.53 -10.83
N SER A 184 -5.22 6.52 -10.24
CA SER A 184 -6.53 6.95 -10.71
C SER A 184 -6.47 7.81 -11.99
N ASP A 185 -5.51 8.74 -12.07
CA ASP A 185 -5.50 9.77 -13.11
C ASP A 185 -4.69 9.34 -14.34
N PHE A 186 -3.66 8.51 -14.16
CA PHE A 186 -2.78 8.04 -15.24
C PHE A 186 -2.95 6.56 -15.57
N GLY A 187 -3.73 5.81 -14.78
CA GLY A 187 -3.94 4.38 -14.98
C GLY A 187 -2.69 3.52 -14.76
N ILE A 188 -1.63 4.07 -14.14
CA ILE A 188 -0.40 3.37 -13.83
C ILE A 188 -0.61 2.56 -12.55
N SER A 189 -0.45 1.24 -12.63
CA SER A 189 -0.54 0.39 -11.43
C SER A 189 0.70 0.54 -10.55
N ALA A 190 0.54 0.34 -9.24
CA ALA A 190 1.63 0.49 -8.29
C ALA A 190 1.71 -0.67 -7.29
N VAL A 191 2.92 -1.11 -6.97
CA VAL A 191 3.23 -1.91 -5.78
C VAL A 191 4.02 -1.04 -4.82
N VAL A 192 3.48 -0.82 -3.63
CA VAL A 192 4.04 0.09 -2.62
C VAL A 192 4.47 -0.74 -1.41
N THR A 193 5.76 -0.75 -1.08
CA THR A 193 6.19 -1.39 0.16
C THR A 193 6.03 -0.46 1.34
N SER A 194 5.61 -1.00 2.46
CA SER A 194 5.61 -0.32 3.76
C SER A 194 5.75 -1.34 4.89
N HIS A 195 6.29 -0.89 6.00
CA HIS A 195 6.27 -1.63 7.26
C HIS A 195 5.08 -1.21 8.15
N LEU A 196 4.27 -0.22 7.72
CA LEU A 196 3.12 0.34 8.44
C LEU A 196 1.83 0.06 7.66
N LEU A 197 1.09 -0.95 8.09
CA LEU A 197 -0.16 -1.37 7.45
C LEU A 197 -1.21 -0.25 7.40
N GLY A 198 -1.35 0.53 8.47
CA GLY A 198 -2.34 1.61 8.56
C GLY A 198 -2.13 2.76 7.55
N GLU A 199 -0.91 2.94 7.02
CA GLU A 199 -0.63 3.94 5.98
C GLU A 199 -1.25 3.53 4.64
N LEU A 200 -1.27 2.24 4.34
CA LEU A 200 -1.72 1.72 3.04
C LEU A 200 -3.24 1.51 2.97
N GLU A 201 -3.92 1.46 4.11
CA GLU A 201 -5.36 1.20 4.19
C GLU A 201 -6.22 2.18 3.37
N ARG A 202 -5.78 3.43 3.30
CA ARG A 202 -6.49 4.51 2.57
C ARG A 202 -6.06 4.67 1.12
N THR A 203 -4.93 4.08 0.74
CA THR A 203 -4.27 4.31 -0.55
C THR A 203 -4.38 3.13 -1.49
N CYS A 204 -4.37 1.90 -0.94
CA CYS A 204 -4.28 0.68 -1.72
C CYS A 204 -5.65 0.04 -2.00
N ASP A 205 -5.78 -0.57 -3.18
CA ASP A 205 -6.93 -1.38 -3.57
C ASP A 205 -6.82 -2.82 -3.06
N ALA A 206 -5.58 -3.28 -2.84
CA ALA A 206 -5.27 -4.59 -2.28
C ALA A 206 -4.02 -4.54 -1.40
N VAL A 207 -3.90 -5.50 -0.50
CA VAL A 207 -2.74 -5.66 0.38
C VAL A 207 -2.23 -7.09 0.35
N VAL A 208 -0.92 -7.22 0.26
CA VAL A 208 -0.15 -8.46 0.40
C VAL A 208 0.71 -8.33 1.65
N VAL A 209 0.52 -9.20 2.63
CA VAL A 209 1.30 -9.23 3.87
C VAL A 209 2.26 -10.39 3.83
N ILE A 210 3.54 -10.09 4.02
CA ILE A 210 4.62 -11.08 4.08
C ILE A 210 5.35 -11.02 5.41
N ASP A 211 5.70 -12.19 5.93
CA ASP A 211 6.56 -12.31 7.09
C ASP A 211 7.52 -13.50 6.92
N GLY A 212 8.79 -13.32 7.32
CA GLY A 212 9.79 -14.35 7.17
C GLY A 212 9.91 -14.93 5.75
N GLY A 213 9.63 -14.11 4.72
CA GLY A 213 9.68 -14.51 3.31
C GLY A 213 8.45 -15.31 2.83
N ARG A 214 7.42 -15.46 3.63
CA ARG A 214 6.18 -16.20 3.30
C ARG A 214 4.99 -15.26 3.19
N LEU A 215 4.03 -15.65 2.34
CA LEU A 215 2.74 -14.98 2.30
C LEU A 215 1.96 -15.32 3.57
N LEU A 216 1.61 -14.30 4.36
CA LEU A 216 0.66 -14.46 5.45
C LEU A 216 -0.77 -14.30 4.94
N ARG A 217 -1.02 -13.26 4.18
CA ARG A 217 -2.35 -12.95 3.67
C ARG A 217 -2.28 -12.08 2.42
N GLN A 218 -3.24 -12.28 1.53
CA GLN A 218 -3.55 -11.36 0.43
C GLN A 218 -5.05 -11.10 0.44
N SER A 219 -5.45 -9.82 0.42
CA SER A 219 -6.86 -9.42 0.46
C SER A 219 -7.05 -8.12 -0.34
N SER A 220 -8.24 -7.95 -0.93
CA SER A 220 -8.62 -6.63 -1.42
C SER A 220 -8.93 -5.71 -0.23
N THR A 221 -8.72 -4.41 -0.39
CA THR A 221 -9.08 -3.43 0.65
C THR A 221 -10.59 -3.40 0.87
N ALA A 222 -11.37 -3.62 -0.19
CA ALA A 222 -12.82 -3.72 -0.10
C ALA A 222 -13.28 -4.88 0.79
N ASP A 223 -12.61 -6.05 0.69
CA ASP A 223 -12.92 -7.22 1.53
C ASP A 223 -12.54 -7.00 3.00
N VAL A 224 -11.43 -6.28 3.23
CA VAL A 224 -10.92 -6.02 4.59
C VAL A 224 -11.68 -4.89 5.28
N THR A 225 -12.12 -3.87 4.52
CA THR A 225 -12.90 -2.74 5.04
C THR A 225 -14.42 -2.95 4.95
N ALA A 226 -14.86 -4.15 4.53
CA ALA A 226 -16.27 -4.52 4.56
C ALA A 226 -16.86 -4.27 5.95
N GLU A 227 -18.03 -3.68 5.99
CA GLU A 227 -18.74 -3.43 7.24
C GLU A 227 -18.90 -4.75 7.98
N THR A 228 -18.44 -4.80 9.22
CA THR A 228 -18.71 -5.96 10.08
C THR A 228 -20.18 -5.93 10.49
N PRO A 229 -20.78 -7.07 10.79
CA PRO A 229 -22.08 -7.10 11.45
C PRO A 229 -22.04 -6.53 12.87
N VAL A 230 -20.94 -5.94 13.31
CA VAL A 230 -20.74 -5.41 14.65
C VAL A 230 -20.89 -3.89 14.66
N VAL A 231 -21.69 -3.41 15.59
CA VAL A 231 -21.89 -1.96 15.86
C VAL A 231 -21.25 -1.60 17.20
N ALA A 232 -20.48 -0.53 17.21
CA ALA A 232 -20.00 0.10 18.46
C ALA A 232 -21.09 1.00 19.00
N VAL A 233 -21.54 0.72 20.23
CA VAL A 233 -22.57 1.48 20.93
C VAL A 233 -21.94 2.15 22.15
N GLU A 234 -22.13 3.48 22.28
CA GLU A 234 -21.73 4.28 23.43
C GLU A 234 -22.95 4.94 24.04
N VAL A 235 -23.08 4.86 25.36
CA VAL A 235 -24.15 5.49 26.13
C VAL A 235 -23.62 6.50 27.12
N ASP A 236 -24.44 7.45 27.57
CA ASP A 236 -24.06 8.53 28.48
C ASP A 236 -23.86 8.09 29.93
N GLY A 237 -24.08 6.80 30.25
CA GLY A 237 -23.95 6.20 31.57
C GLY A 237 -23.06 4.97 31.62
N ASP A 238 -23.31 4.12 32.64
CA ASP A 238 -22.70 2.80 32.73
C ASP A 238 -23.29 1.88 31.63
N PRO A 239 -22.47 1.31 30.73
CA PRO A 239 -22.97 0.42 29.68
C PRO A 239 -23.37 -0.98 30.17
N SER A 240 -23.04 -1.36 31.42
CA SER A 240 -23.28 -2.71 31.94
C SER A 240 -24.74 -3.12 31.98
N PRO A 241 -25.71 -2.25 32.37
CA PRO A 241 -27.13 -2.60 32.31
C PRO A 241 -27.63 -2.84 30.86
N LEU A 242 -27.13 -2.05 29.91
CA LEU A 242 -27.47 -2.23 28.51
C LEU A 242 -26.92 -3.55 27.97
N ALA A 243 -25.68 -3.90 28.30
CA ALA A 243 -25.09 -5.18 27.90
C ALA A 243 -25.89 -6.36 28.42
N ALA A 244 -26.31 -6.34 29.70
CA ALA A 244 -27.14 -7.40 30.28
C ALA A 244 -28.50 -7.50 29.57
N ARG A 245 -29.17 -6.38 29.31
CA ARG A 245 -30.48 -6.34 28.63
C ARG A 245 -30.42 -6.84 27.19
N LEU A 246 -29.34 -6.52 26.44
CA LEU A 246 -29.12 -7.03 25.09
C LEU A 246 -28.88 -8.54 25.08
N ALA A 247 -28.07 -9.04 26.02
CA ALA A 247 -27.83 -10.49 26.16
C ALA A 247 -29.13 -11.27 26.49
N GLU A 248 -29.99 -10.71 27.35
CA GLU A 248 -31.32 -11.27 27.63
C GLU A 248 -32.22 -11.32 26.39
N ALA A 249 -32.06 -10.34 25.48
CA ALA A 249 -32.77 -10.30 24.22
C ALA A 249 -32.16 -11.21 23.13
N GLY A 250 -31.10 -11.97 23.45
CA GLY A 250 -30.42 -12.89 22.54
C GLY A 250 -29.49 -12.23 21.55
N VAL A 251 -29.11 -10.96 21.80
CA VAL A 251 -28.14 -10.21 20.98
C VAL A 251 -26.75 -10.44 21.54
N GLU A 252 -25.81 -10.86 20.72
CA GLU A 252 -24.40 -11.01 21.12
C GLU A 252 -23.78 -9.64 21.39
N VAL A 253 -23.20 -9.46 22.58
CA VAL A 253 -22.58 -8.20 22.99
C VAL A 253 -21.28 -8.47 23.73
N GLU A 254 -20.24 -7.72 23.34
CA GLU A 254 -18.94 -7.71 24.02
C GLU A 254 -18.65 -6.31 24.57
N ALA A 255 -18.36 -6.20 25.87
CA ALA A 255 -18.03 -4.92 26.49
C ALA A 255 -16.51 -4.67 26.40
N ARG A 256 -16.11 -3.54 25.84
CA ARG A 256 -14.72 -3.06 25.76
C ARG A 256 -14.62 -1.65 26.34
N GLY A 257 -14.39 -1.57 27.63
CA GLY A 257 -14.38 -0.30 28.36
C GLY A 257 -15.76 0.34 28.37
N ARG A 258 -15.89 1.54 27.77
CA ARG A 258 -17.17 2.28 27.66
C ARG A 258 -17.98 1.94 26.41
N LEU A 259 -17.41 1.16 25.49
CA LEU A 259 -18.05 0.77 24.24
C LEU A 259 -18.61 -0.64 24.36
N LEU A 260 -19.82 -0.85 23.87
CA LEU A 260 -20.40 -2.16 23.63
C LEU A 260 -20.26 -2.48 22.16
N HIS A 261 -19.72 -3.65 21.85
CA HIS A 261 -19.68 -4.22 20.52
C HIS A 261 -20.85 -5.18 20.37
N VAL A 262 -21.82 -4.80 19.58
CA VAL A 262 -23.11 -5.49 19.43
C VAL A 262 -23.17 -6.14 18.05
N ASP A 263 -23.41 -7.43 17.96
CA ASP A 263 -23.65 -8.11 16.68
C ASP A 263 -25.04 -7.72 16.13
N VAL A 264 -25.05 -7.17 14.93
CA VAL A 264 -26.23 -6.70 14.20
C VAL A 264 -26.37 -7.42 12.85
N ALA A 265 -25.96 -8.68 12.78
CA ALA A 265 -26.18 -9.53 11.59
C ALA A 265 -27.68 -9.55 11.22
N ASP A 266 -28.58 -9.51 12.22
CA ASP A 266 -29.99 -9.24 12.03
C ASP A 266 -30.26 -7.73 12.19
N PRO A 267 -30.83 -7.04 11.16
CA PRO A 267 -31.22 -5.64 11.27
C PRO A 267 -32.13 -5.31 12.45
N ALA A 268 -32.91 -6.27 12.95
CA ALA A 268 -33.76 -6.08 14.12
C ALA A 268 -32.96 -5.75 15.40
N ALA A 269 -31.68 -6.11 15.45
CA ALA A 269 -30.80 -5.78 16.58
C ALA A 269 -30.66 -4.27 16.82
N TYR A 270 -30.75 -3.43 15.78
CA TYR A 270 -30.74 -1.98 15.92
C TYR A 270 -31.92 -1.47 16.75
N ASP A 271 -33.11 -2.02 16.48
CA ASP A 271 -34.32 -1.66 17.23
C ASP A 271 -34.20 -2.12 18.68
N VAL A 272 -33.68 -3.34 18.91
CA VAL A 272 -33.44 -3.87 20.26
C VAL A 272 -32.51 -2.96 21.06
N VAL A 273 -31.41 -2.47 20.46
CA VAL A 273 -30.48 -1.55 21.11
C VAL A 273 -31.19 -0.24 21.46
N ARG A 274 -31.94 0.35 20.51
CA ARG A 274 -32.67 1.61 20.73
C ARG A 274 -33.69 1.45 21.86
N ASP A 275 -34.48 0.41 21.81
CA ASP A 275 -35.58 0.18 22.77
C ASP A 275 -35.02 -0.13 24.17
N ALA A 276 -33.93 -0.92 24.27
CA ALA A 276 -33.24 -1.16 25.53
C ALA A 276 -32.64 0.13 26.15
N CYS A 277 -32.06 1.02 25.35
CA CYS A 277 -31.60 2.33 25.83
C CYS A 277 -32.76 3.15 26.39
N ALA A 278 -33.90 3.18 25.70
CA ALA A 278 -35.08 3.90 26.14
C ALA A 278 -35.68 3.32 27.45
N GLU A 279 -35.78 1.98 27.56
CA GLU A 279 -36.27 1.29 28.76
C GLU A 279 -35.37 1.57 29.99
N LEU A 280 -34.05 1.64 29.79
CA LEU A 280 -33.06 1.90 30.85
C LEU A 280 -32.82 3.39 31.14
N GLY A 281 -33.45 4.29 30.35
CA GLY A 281 -33.24 5.72 30.47
C GLY A 281 -31.82 6.19 30.16
N LEU A 282 -31.10 5.43 29.32
CA LEU A 282 -29.73 5.74 28.88
C LEU A 282 -29.76 6.56 27.59
N GLY A 283 -29.03 7.65 27.55
CA GLY A 283 -28.83 8.43 26.34
C GLY A 283 -27.85 7.73 25.40
N LEU A 284 -28.28 7.47 24.16
CA LEU A 284 -27.42 6.92 23.10
C LEU A 284 -26.50 8.04 22.58
N VAL A 285 -25.20 7.96 22.86
CA VAL A 285 -24.19 8.93 22.45
C VAL A 285 -23.69 8.65 21.06
N ARG A 286 -23.43 7.37 20.76
CA ARG A 286 -22.88 6.91 19.48
C ARG A 286 -23.38 5.53 19.15
N MET A 287 -23.70 5.33 17.88
CA MET A 287 -24.03 4.03 17.31
C MET A 287 -23.47 3.98 15.90
N GLU A 288 -22.37 3.27 15.72
CA GLU A 288 -21.62 3.27 14.46
C GLU A 288 -21.18 1.87 14.10
N ARG A 289 -21.42 1.46 12.84
CA ARG A 289 -20.91 0.18 12.35
C ARG A 289 -19.39 0.16 12.41
N GLN A 290 -18.86 -0.89 13.02
CA GLN A 290 -17.44 -1.13 12.98
C GLN A 290 -17.03 -1.57 11.58
N ARG A 291 -15.95 -0.95 11.11
CA ARG A 291 -15.19 -1.45 9.97
C ARG A 291 -13.99 -2.18 10.54
N HIS A 292 -13.68 -3.33 10.02
CA HIS A 292 -12.40 -3.95 10.33
C HIS A 292 -11.29 -2.97 9.94
N ARG A 293 -10.42 -2.63 10.87
CA ARG A 293 -9.14 -2.00 10.52
C ARG A 293 -8.21 -3.09 10.03
N MET A 294 -7.46 -2.84 8.95
CA MET A 294 -6.48 -3.81 8.45
C MET A 294 -5.56 -4.31 9.57
N VAL A 295 -5.17 -3.44 10.49
CA VAL A 295 -4.31 -3.79 11.64
C VAL A 295 -4.93 -4.89 12.51
N GLU A 296 -6.25 -4.89 12.73
CA GLU A 296 -6.95 -5.88 13.57
C GLU A 296 -7.06 -7.25 12.87
N VAL A 297 -7.28 -7.22 11.55
CA VAL A 297 -7.40 -8.42 10.71
C VAL A 297 -6.07 -9.16 10.56
N PHE A 298 -4.94 -8.44 10.69
CA PHE A 298 -3.59 -8.99 10.55
C PHE A 298 -2.88 -9.23 11.88
N SER A 299 -3.50 -8.88 13.02
CA SER A 299 -2.97 -9.12 14.37
C SER A 299 -3.56 -10.37 15.02
N SER A 300 -4.52 -11.01 14.40
CA SER A 300 -5.13 -12.30 14.78
C SER A 300 -4.51 -13.42 13.92
#